data_723e6c5d755f673d2caf7d723eca2532
#
_entry.id   723e6c5d755f673d2caf7d723eca2532
#
_cell.length_a   1.000
_cell.length_b   1.000
_cell.length_c   1.000
_cell.angle_alpha   90.00
_cell.angle_beta   90.00
_cell.angle_gamma   90.00
#
_symmetry.space_group_name_H-M   'P 1'
#
loop_
_entity.id
_entity.type
_entity.pdbx_description
1 polymer ?
#
loop_
_entity_poly.entity_id
_entity_poly.type
_entity_poly.pdbx_seq_one_letter_code
_entity_poly.pdbx_strand_id
1 'polypeptide(L)' 'MSTSRKITNIYQADFGVYDLEGPIQEDIRLLNLGYDRETKKGWYAMRMAPGTETIAHKHRFVEEFLILEGELIESDGTIL' A
#
# COMPACT_ATOMS: atom_id res chain seq x y z
N MET A 1 29.15 9.76 -15.45
CA MET A 1 28.12 8.73 -15.29
C MET A 1 26.83 9.37 -14.79
N SER A 2 25.77 9.15 -15.47
CA SER A 2 24.47 9.61 -15.00
C SER A 2 23.80 8.51 -14.21
N THR A 3 23.20 8.86 -13.09
CA THR A 3 22.32 7.99 -12.35
C THR A 3 20.90 8.42 -12.63
N SER A 4 20.08 7.49 -13.08
CA SER A 4 18.65 7.80 -13.20
C SER A 4 18.01 7.77 -11.82
N ARG A 5 17.19 8.77 -11.57
CA ARG A 5 16.45 8.91 -10.32
C ARG A 5 14.97 8.94 -10.63
N LYS A 6 14.23 8.03 -10.02
CA LYS A 6 12.78 8.07 -10.12
C LYS A 6 12.23 8.92 -8.98
N ILE A 7 11.50 9.97 -9.33
CA ILE A 7 10.84 10.85 -8.36
C ILE A 7 9.34 10.70 -8.54
N THR A 8 8.64 10.38 -7.45
CA THR A 8 7.19 10.24 -7.45
C THR A 8 6.59 11.12 -6.36
N ASN A 9 5.65 11.99 -6.75
CA ASN A 9 4.86 12.74 -5.78
C ASN A 9 3.55 11.98 -5.55
N ILE A 10 3.42 11.35 -4.38
CA ILE A 10 2.27 10.51 -4.07
C ILE A 10 0.96 11.30 -3.97
N TYR A 11 1.02 12.61 -3.76
CA TYR A 11 -0.17 13.45 -3.70
C TYR A 11 -0.70 13.85 -5.08
N GLN A 12 0.10 13.65 -6.12
CA GLN A 12 -0.25 13.99 -7.50
C GLN A 12 -0.32 12.78 -8.43
N ALA A 13 0.19 11.64 -7.97
CA ALA A 13 0.23 10.42 -8.78
C ALA A 13 -1.14 9.77 -8.88
N ASP A 14 -1.37 9.08 -9.99
CA ASP A 14 -2.58 8.29 -10.19
C ASP A 14 -2.42 6.92 -9.53
N PHE A 15 -3.30 6.62 -8.59
CA PHE A 15 -3.35 5.31 -7.96
C PHE A 15 -4.26 4.38 -8.75
N GLY A 16 -3.82 3.14 -8.91
CA GLY A 16 -4.60 2.11 -9.57
C GLY A 16 -5.28 1.15 -8.61
N VAL A 17 -5.71 0.02 -9.13
CA VAL A 17 -6.37 -1.03 -8.35
C VAL A 17 -5.35 -1.68 -7.41
N TYR A 18 -5.75 -1.93 -6.17
CA TYR A 18 -4.98 -2.72 -5.24
C TYR A 18 -5.30 -4.20 -5.44
N ASP A 19 -4.38 -4.92 -6.06
CA ASP A 19 -4.55 -6.32 -6.43
C ASP A 19 -3.42 -7.23 -5.90
N LEU A 20 -2.73 -6.80 -4.85
CA LEU A 20 -1.59 -7.56 -4.32
C LEU A 20 -2.02 -8.67 -3.37
N GLU A 21 -2.98 -8.41 -2.52
CA GLU A 21 -3.44 -9.36 -1.51
C GLU A 21 -4.94 -9.22 -1.27
N GLY A 22 -5.58 -10.35 -1.06
CA GLY A 22 -7.01 -10.39 -0.76
C GLY A 22 -7.91 -10.02 -1.93
N PRO A 23 -9.21 -9.97 -1.71
CA PRO A 23 -10.16 -9.56 -2.73
C PRO A 23 -9.97 -8.08 -3.11
N ILE A 24 -10.26 -7.77 -4.37
CA ILE A 24 -10.17 -6.40 -4.86
C ILE A 24 -11.29 -5.56 -4.23
N GLN A 25 -10.91 -4.41 -3.66
CA GLN A 25 -11.83 -3.44 -3.09
C GLN A 25 -11.63 -2.09 -3.81
N GLU A 26 -12.72 -1.47 -4.24
CA GLU A 26 -12.66 -0.21 -4.99
C GLU A 26 -12.17 0.97 -4.15
N ASP A 27 -12.38 0.92 -2.84
CA ASP A 27 -11.98 1.97 -1.91
C ASP A 27 -10.51 1.86 -1.46
N ILE A 28 -9.79 0.87 -1.97
CA ILE A 28 -8.35 0.69 -1.73
C ILE A 28 -7.62 0.84 -3.05
N ARG A 29 -6.62 1.72 -3.09
CA ARG A 29 -5.85 2.01 -4.29
C ARG A 29 -4.36 1.79 -4.05
N LEU A 30 -3.64 1.49 -5.13
CA LEU A 30 -2.23 1.12 -5.11
C LEU A 30 -1.41 2.03 -6.03
N LEU A 31 -0.28 2.47 -5.53
CA LEU A 31 0.77 3.10 -6.34
C LEU A 31 2.06 2.32 -6.15
N ASN A 32 2.57 1.71 -7.21
CA ASN A 32 3.81 0.96 -7.14
C ASN A 32 5.01 1.92 -7.07
N LEU A 33 5.84 1.77 -6.05
CA LEU A 33 7.04 2.57 -5.83
C LEU A 33 8.33 1.76 -6.00
N GLY A 34 8.26 0.63 -6.68
CA GLY A 34 9.39 -0.27 -6.87
C GLY A 34 9.17 -1.64 -6.25
N TYR A 35 7.91 -2.01 -6.04
CA TYR A 35 7.56 -3.32 -5.54
C TYR A 35 7.62 -4.36 -6.67
N ASP A 36 8.30 -5.47 -6.41
CA ASP A 36 8.39 -6.61 -7.32
C ASP A 36 7.37 -7.67 -6.89
N ARG A 37 6.40 -7.94 -7.77
CA ARG A 37 5.33 -8.90 -7.49
C ARG A 37 5.82 -10.35 -7.40
N GLU A 38 6.91 -10.68 -8.08
CA GLU A 38 7.46 -12.04 -8.06
C GLU A 38 8.20 -12.32 -6.76
N THR A 39 9.08 -11.43 -6.35
CA THR A 39 9.87 -11.59 -5.12
C THR A 39 9.13 -11.08 -3.89
N LYS A 40 8.09 -10.29 -4.08
CA LYS A 40 7.31 -9.62 -3.03
C LYS A 40 8.16 -8.70 -2.17
N LYS A 41 9.14 -8.07 -2.80
CA LYS A 41 10.06 -7.13 -2.16
C LYS A 41 9.92 -5.76 -2.81
N GLY A 42 10.17 -4.73 -2.02
CA GLY A 42 10.09 -3.34 -2.43
C GLY A 42 8.97 -2.60 -1.74
N TRP A 43 8.67 -1.41 -2.25
CA TRP A 43 7.73 -0.50 -1.62
C TRP A 43 6.56 -0.18 -2.54
N TYR A 44 5.41 0.01 -1.95
CA TYR A 44 4.25 0.59 -2.63
C TYR A 44 3.51 1.51 -1.67
N ALA A 45 2.75 2.45 -2.22
CA ALA A 45 1.86 3.27 -1.44
C ALA A 45 0.43 2.75 -1.59
N MET A 46 -0.32 2.80 -0.52
CA MET A 46 -1.72 2.41 -0.50
C MET A 46 -2.55 3.60 -0.04
N ARG A 47 -3.64 3.85 -0.74
CA ARG A 47 -4.63 4.87 -0.35
C ARG A 47 -5.94 4.17 -0.04
N MET A 48 -6.48 4.46 1.13
CA MET A 48 -7.75 3.92 1.59
C MET A 48 -8.71 5.07 1.84
N ALA A 49 -9.94 4.97 1.35
CA ALA A 49 -10.96 5.94 1.67
C ALA A 49 -11.27 5.92 3.17
N PRO A 50 -11.69 7.06 3.77
CA PRO A 50 -12.07 7.08 5.18
C PRO A 50 -13.13 6.03 5.50
N GLY A 51 -12.95 5.29 6.59
CA GLY A 51 -13.87 4.24 7.00
C GLY A 51 -13.71 2.92 6.25
N THR A 52 -12.71 2.80 5.38
CA THR A 52 -12.44 1.55 4.66
C THR A 52 -12.03 0.45 5.63
N GLU A 53 -12.62 -0.74 5.44
CA GLU A 53 -12.20 -1.96 6.14
C GLU A 53 -11.64 -2.94 5.13
N THR A 54 -10.47 -3.52 5.44
CA THR A 54 -9.91 -4.57 4.60
C THR A 54 -10.56 -5.90 4.94
N ILE A 55 -10.79 -6.71 3.89
CA ILE A 55 -11.27 -8.08 4.09
C ILE A 55 -10.14 -8.88 4.68
N ALA A 56 -10.42 -9.63 5.75
CA ALA A 56 -9.41 -10.42 6.44
C ALA A 56 -8.76 -11.42 5.50
N HIS A 57 -7.44 -11.46 5.51
CA HIS A 57 -6.65 -12.42 4.74
C HIS A 57 -5.37 -12.73 5.48
N LYS A 58 -4.72 -13.83 5.10
CA LYS A 58 -3.52 -14.30 5.77
C LYS A 58 -2.28 -13.71 5.11
N HIS A 59 -1.45 -13.03 5.91
CA HIS A 59 -0.15 -12.55 5.47
C HIS A 59 0.90 -13.64 5.65
N ARG A 60 1.75 -13.81 4.65
CA ARG A 60 2.82 -14.82 4.66
C ARG A 60 4.19 -14.26 4.93
N PHE A 61 4.33 -12.94 4.87
CA PHE A 61 5.61 -12.26 4.97
C PHE A 61 5.54 -11.13 5.99
N VAL A 62 6.70 -10.74 6.48
CA VAL A 62 6.82 -9.57 7.35
C VAL A 62 6.45 -8.33 6.55
N GLU A 63 5.62 -7.48 7.14
CA GLU A 63 5.22 -6.21 6.57
C GLU A 63 5.71 -5.06 7.43
N GLU A 64 6.17 -4.01 6.77
CA GLU A 64 6.54 -2.75 7.42
C GLU A 64 5.65 -1.64 6.88
N PHE A 65 5.15 -0.78 7.77
CA PHE A 65 4.24 0.30 7.41
C PHE A 65 4.81 1.65 7.81
N LEU A 66 4.56 2.63 6.96
CA LEU A 66 4.73 4.03 7.30
C LEU A 66 3.39 4.73 7.04
N ILE A 67 2.80 5.28 8.09
CA ILE A 67 1.56 6.03 7.97
C ILE A 67 1.90 7.49 7.65
N LEU A 68 1.51 7.93 6.47
CA LEU A 68 1.77 9.29 6.01
C LEU A 68 0.64 10.23 6.34
N GLU A 69 -0.59 9.73 6.38
CA GLU A 69 -1.78 10.52 6.65
C GLU A 69 -2.89 9.63 7.21
N GLY A 70 -3.59 10.11 8.23
CA GLY A 70 -4.68 9.38 8.86
C GLY A 70 -4.22 8.34 9.86
N GLU A 71 -5.09 7.39 10.15
CA GLU A 71 -4.86 6.32 11.10
C GLU A 71 -5.26 4.97 10.52
N LEU A 72 -4.53 3.95 10.90
CA LEU A 72 -4.88 2.57 10.60
C LEU A 72 -5.15 1.83 11.92
N ILE A 73 -6.33 1.22 12.02
CA ILE A 73 -6.72 0.45 13.20
C ILE A 73 -6.66 -1.03 12.82
N GLU A 74 -5.84 -1.79 13.53
CA GLU A 74 -5.73 -3.23 13.32
C GLU A 74 -6.86 -3.99 14.03
N SER A 75 -7.04 -5.26 13.66
CA SER A 75 -8.12 -6.08 14.21
C SER A 75 -8.05 -6.29 15.71
N ASP A 76 -6.88 -6.14 16.32
CA ASP A 76 -6.70 -6.21 17.77
C ASP A 76 -6.92 -4.88 18.49
N GLY A 77 -7.28 -3.82 17.77
CA GLY A 77 -7.50 -2.48 18.30
C GLY A 77 -6.28 -1.58 18.31
N THR A 78 -5.14 -2.07 17.85
CA THR A 78 -3.92 -1.24 17.75
C THR A 78 -4.12 -0.13 16.73
N ILE A 79 -3.77 1.10 17.09
CA ILE A 79 -3.85 2.27 16.22
C ILE A 79 -2.43 2.61 15.76
N LEU A 80 -2.25 2.66 14.47
CA LEU A 80 -0.98 3.02 13.85
C LEU A 80 -0.92 4.46 13.37
#